data_8a0eb04925bdb4d5a14e99754d811d32
#
_entry.id   8a0eb04925bdb4d5a14e99754d811d32
#
_cell.length_a   1.000
_cell.length_b   1.000
_cell.length_c   1.000
_cell.angle_alpha   90.00
_cell.angle_beta   90.00
_cell.angle_gamma   90.00
#
_symmetry.space_group_name_H-M   'P 1'
#
loop_
_entity.id
_entity.type
_entity.pdbx_description
1 polymer ?
#
loop_
_entity_poly.entity_id
_entity_poly.type
_entity_poly.pdbx_seq_one_letter_code
_entity_poly.pdbx_strand_id
1 'polypeptide(L)'
;VGRQGDALVNTGHALVSAGRLDKGIALLEHGLTKGGLKRPDEARLHLGQAYLQSGNKARAIDSFKAVRGADEAVELARLWEIHARKP
;
A
#
# COMPACT_ATOMS: atom_id res chain seq x y z
N VAL A 1 -4.69 19.80 -8.23
CA VAL A 1 -3.53 19.82 -7.37
C VAL A 1 -3.61 18.72 -6.31
N GLY A 2 -4.70 18.66 -5.54
CA GLY A 2 -4.86 17.66 -4.49
C GLY A 2 -5.15 16.25 -4.97
N ARG A 3 -5.32 16.03 -6.27
CA ARG A 3 -5.70 14.72 -6.81
C ARG A 3 -4.55 13.93 -7.43
N GLN A 4 -3.37 14.53 -7.51
CA GLN A 4 -2.24 13.85 -8.14
C GLN A 4 -1.84 12.59 -7.37
N GLY A 5 -1.82 12.68 -6.04
CA GLY A 5 -1.51 11.52 -5.22
C GLY A 5 -2.51 10.38 -5.41
N ASP A 6 -3.81 10.71 -5.41
CA ASP A 6 -4.87 9.71 -5.63
C ASP A 6 -4.76 9.06 -7.00
N ALA A 7 -4.48 9.84 -8.04
CA ALA A 7 -4.33 9.30 -9.39
C ALA A 7 -3.15 8.31 -9.46
N LEU A 8 -2.03 8.67 -8.84
CA LEU A 8 -0.85 7.80 -8.78
C LEU A 8 -1.16 6.50 -8.04
N VAL A 9 -1.83 6.59 -6.91
CA VAL A 9 -2.19 5.42 -6.11
C VAL A 9 -3.17 4.52 -6.87
N ASN A 10 -4.18 5.11 -7.50
CA ASN A 10 -5.16 4.35 -8.26
C ASN A 10 -4.51 3.62 -9.44
N THR A 11 -3.64 4.31 -10.16
CA THR A 11 -2.93 3.69 -11.29
C THR A 11 -1.97 2.63 -10.79
N GLY A 12 -1.27 2.90 -9.69
CA GLY A 12 -0.35 1.92 -9.09
C GLY A 12 -1.08 0.65 -8.66
N HIS A 13 -2.23 0.80 -8.01
CA HIS A 13 -3.03 -0.35 -7.59
C HIS A 13 -3.51 -1.16 -8.79
N ALA A 14 -3.93 -0.49 -9.86
CA ALA A 14 -4.36 -1.16 -11.08
C ALA A 14 -3.21 -1.95 -11.72
N LEU A 15 -2.00 -1.38 -11.71
CA LEU A 15 -0.82 -2.07 -12.26
C LEU A 15 -0.46 -3.30 -11.44
N VAL A 16 -0.54 -3.21 -10.11
CA VAL A 16 -0.30 -4.37 -9.24
C VAL A 16 -1.33 -5.46 -9.54
N SER A 17 -2.60 -5.08 -9.69
CA SER A 17 -3.65 -6.05 -10.02
C SER A 17 -3.42 -6.70 -11.37
N ALA A 18 -2.79 -5.99 -12.30
CA ALA A 18 -2.45 -6.52 -13.62
C ALA A 18 -1.13 -7.33 -13.63
N GLY A 19 -0.50 -7.50 -12.47
CA GLY A 19 0.74 -8.24 -12.36
C GLY A 19 2.00 -7.43 -12.60
N ARG A 20 1.88 -6.13 -12.79
CA ARG A 20 3.04 -5.25 -12.99
C ARG A 20 3.49 -4.68 -11.66
N LEU A 21 4.11 -5.53 -10.85
CA LEU A 21 4.44 -5.20 -9.46
C LEU A 21 5.41 -4.04 -9.35
N ASP A 22 6.50 -4.07 -10.11
CA ASP A 22 7.55 -3.03 -9.98
C ASP A 22 6.99 -1.64 -10.26
N LYS A 23 6.28 -1.48 -11.36
CA LYS A 23 5.70 -0.20 -11.72
C LYS A 23 4.58 0.21 -10.77
N GLY A 24 3.76 -0.75 -10.38
CA GLY A 24 2.67 -0.49 -9.45
C GLY A 24 3.17 0.00 -8.10
N ILE A 25 4.18 -0.68 -7.55
CA ILE A 25 4.79 -0.30 -6.28
C ILE A 25 5.39 1.10 -6.38
N ALA A 26 6.12 1.39 -7.46
CA ALA A 26 6.72 2.70 -7.64
C ALA A 26 5.67 3.81 -7.64
N LEU A 27 4.54 3.60 -8.31
CA LEU A 27 3.48 4.59 -8.34
C LEU A 27 2.76 4.73 -7.00
N LEU A 28 2.56 3.62 -6.28
CA LEU A 28 1.99 3.68 -4.94
C LEU A 28 2.89 4.48 -4.00
N GLU A 29 4.19 4.21 -4.04
CA GLU A 29 5.15 4.95 -3.22
C GLU A 29 5.15 6.43 -3.57
N HIS A 30 5.15 6.74 -4.86
CA HIS A 30 5.14 8.13 -5.33
C HIS A 30 3.87 8.85 -4.88
N GLY A 31 2.71 8.18 -5.00
CA GLY A 31 1.45 8.75 -4.56
C GLY A 31 1.41 9.05 -3.08
N LEU A 32 1.95 8.14 -2.26
CA LEU A 32 2.05 8.36 -0.81
C LEU A 32 2.99 9.52 -0.49
N THR A 33 4.09 9.65 -1.23
CA THR A 33 5.02 10.77 -1.06
C THR A 33 4.38 12.11 -1.42
N LYS A 34 3.58 12.14 -2.48
CA LYS A 34 2.84 13.35 -2.88
C LYS A 34 1.89 13.81 -1.79
N GLY A 35 1.26 12.88 -1.11
CA GLY A 35 0.30 13.20 -0.05
C GLY A 35 -1.03 13.69 -0.59
N GLY A 36 -1.84 14.27 0.30
CA GLY A 36 -3.16 14.75 -0.07
C GLY A 36 -4.13 13.67 -0.46
N LEU A 37 -3.89 12.44 -0.03
CA LEU A 37 -4.74 11.30 -0.36
C LEU A 37 -6.03 11.31 0.43
N LYS A 38 -7.13 10.92 -0.20
CA LYS A 38 -8.39 10.75 0.50
C LYS A 38 -8.33 9.60 1.49
N ARG A 39 -7.64 8.53 1.11
CA ARG A 39 -7.54 7.31 1.92
C ARG A 39 -6.09 6.85 2.01
N PRO A 40 -5.26 7.57 2.76
CA PRO A 40 -3.83 7.22 2.84
C PRO A 40 -3.58 5.85 3.46
N ASP A 41 -4.39 5.45 4.45
CA ASP A 41 -4.21 4.14 5.08
C ASP A 41 -4.55 3.00 4.12
N GLU A 42 -5.57 3.18 3.30
CA GLU A 42 -5.90 2.19 2.27
C GLU A 42 -4.77 2.06 1.25
N ALA A 43 -4.14 3.17 0.88
CA ALA A 43 -3.00 3.15 -0.02
C ALA A 43 -1.82 2.41 0.61
N ARG A 44 -1.56 2.62 1.89
CA ARG A 44 -0.50 1.93 2.61
C ARG A 44 -0.78 0.43 2.71
N LEU A 45 -2.04 0.07 2.92
CA LEU A 45 -2.45 -1.33 2.94
C LEU A 45 -2.17 -1.99 1.59
N HIS A 46 -2.57 -1.33 0.50
CA HIS A 46 -2.33 -1.84 -0.85
C HIS A 46 -0.84 -1.97 -1.15
N LEU A 47 -0.05 -1.00 -0.70
CA LEU A 47 1.40 -1.06 -0.88
C LEU A 47 2.01 -2.24 -0.15
N GLY A 48 1.58 -2.48 1.09
CA GLY A 48 2.03 -3.64 1.86
C GLY A 48 1.70 -4.95 1.15
N GLN A 49 0.49 -5.07 0.63
CA GLN A 49 0.07 -6.25 -0.12
C GLN A 49 0.93 -6.45 -1.38
N ALA A 50 1.23 -5.36 -2.07
CA ALA A 50 2.08 -5.42 -3.26
C ALA A 50 3.50 -5.86 -2.92
N TYR A 51 4.05 -5.37 -1.81
CA TYR A 51 5.37 -5.82 -1.36
C TYR A 51 5.37 -7.32 -1.04
N LEU A 52 4.31 -7.83 -0.42
CA LEU A 52 4.19 -9.27 -0.16
C LEU A 52 4.21 -10.07 -1.45
N GLN A 53 3.46 -9.61 -2.45
CA GLN A 53 3.45 -10.27 -3.75
C GLN A 53 4.82 -10.27 -4.41
N SER A 54 5.61 -9.22 -4.18
CA SER A 54 6.95 -9.12 -4.74
C SER A 54 8.00 -9.87 -3.92
N GLY A 55 7.61 -10.45 -2.80
CA GLY A 55 8.53 -11.19 -1.93
C GLY A 55 9.26 -10.32 -0.91
N ASN A 56 8.90 -9.05 -0.77
CA ASN A 56 9.58 -8.16 0.15
C ASN A 56 8.79 -8.06 1.47
N LYS A 57 8.95 -9.07 2.32
CA LYS A 57 8.24 -9.14 3.59
C LYS A 57 8.58 -7.98 4.52
N ALA A 58 9.84 -7.58 4.58
CA ALA A 58 10.26 -6.51 5.49
C ALA A 58 9.54 -5.20 5.20
N ARG A 59 9.49 -4.80 3.94
CA ARG A 59 8.80 -3.58 3.55
C ARG A 59 7.28 -3.71 3.66
N ALA A 60 6.76 -4.91 3.43
CA ALA A 60 5.34 -5.17 3.62
C ALA A 60 4.94 -4.92 5.07
N ILE A 61 5.69 -5.48 6.01
CA ILE A 61 5.44 -5.29 7.44
C ILE A 61 5.49 -3.81 7.80
N ASP A 62 6.50 -3.10 7.32
CA ASP A 62 6.61 -1.65 7.58
C ASP A 62 5.39 -0.89 7.06
N SER A 63 4.93 -1.23 5.87
CA SER A 63 3.74 -0.58 5.29
C SER A 63 2.49 -0.85 6.12
N PHE A 64 2.30 -2.10 6.55
CA PHE A 64 1.14 -2.45 7.36
C PHE A 64 1.17 -1.76 8.72
N LYS A 65 2.36 -1.67 9.34
CA LYS A 65 2.50 -0.96 10.62
C LYS A 65 2.18 0.52 10.49
N ALA A 66 2.43 1.10 9.33
CA ALA A 66 2.16 2.52 9.10
C ALA A 66 0.67 2.84 8.99
N VAL A 67 -0.18 1.83 8.86
CA VAL A 67 -1.64 2.00 8.84
C VAL A 67 -2.10 2.18 10.28
N ARG A 68 -2.49 3.42 10.63
CA ARG A 68 -2.81 3.77 12.02
C ARG A 68 -4.13 4.51 12.21
N GLY A 69 -4.92 4.63 11.16
CA GLY A 69 -6.21 5.29 11.24
C GLY A 69 -7.19 4.53 12.12
N ALA A 70 -8.44 4.99 12.14
CA ALA A 70 -9.48 4.40 12.97
C ALA A 70 -10.50 3.62 12.16
N ASP A 71 -10.24 3.37 10.89
CA ASP A 71 -11.19 2.70 10.01
C ASP A 71 -10.85 1.21 9.81
N GLU A 72 -11.60 0.56 8.93
CA GLU A 72 -11.45 -0.87 8.66
C GLU A 72 -10.05 -1.23 8.14
N ALA A 73 -9.36 -0.30 7.50
CA ALA A 73 -8.02 -0.56 6.97
C ALA A 73 -7.05 -0.95 8.08
N VAL A 74 -7.24 -0.41 9.30
CA VAL A 74 -6.37 -0.75 10.44
C VAL A 74 -6.50 -2.22 10.80
N GLU A 75 -7.73 -2.71 10.89
CA GLU A 75 -7.96 -4.12 11.23
C GLU A 75 -7.36 -5.04 10.17
N LEU A 76 -7.59 -4.71 8.90
CA LEU A 76 -7.03 -5.48 7.80
C LEU A 76 -5.50 -5.44 7.83
N ALA A 77 -4.93 -4.27 8.09
CA ALA A 77 -3.48 -4.12 8.15
C ALA A 77 -2.87 -4.99 9.26
N ARG A 78 -3.54 -5.06 10.44
CA ARG A 78 -3.04 -5.91 11.53
C ARG A 78 -3.07 -7.39 11.16
N LEU A 79 -4.14 -7.82 10.49
CA LEU A 79 -4.23 -9.20 10.01
C LEU A 79 -3.17 -9.50 8.95
N TRP A 80 -2.96 -8.58 8.02
CA TRP A 80 -1.93 -8.74 6.99
C TRP A 80 -0.52 -8.73 7.60
N GLU A 81 -0.31 -7.91 8.62
CA GLU A 81 0.99 -7.88 9.32
C GLU A 81 1.29 -9.23 9.95
N ILE A 82 0.31 -9.83 10.63
CA ILE A 82 0.46 -11.16 11.23
C ILE A 82 0.78 -12.18 10.14
N HIS A 83 0.05 -12.13 9.04
CA HIS A 83 0.28 -13.03 7.91
C HIS A 83 1.70 -12.87 7.34
N ALA A 84 2.16 -11.63 7.20
CA ALA A 84 3.49 -11.35 6.65
C ALA A 84 4.62 -11.85 7.56
N ARG A 85 4.39 -11.92 8.87
CA ARG A 85 5.39 -12.37 9.83
C ARG A 85 5.55 -13.90 9.88
N LYS A 86 4.62 -14.63 9.29
CA LYS A 86 4.73 -16.09 9.28
C LYS A 86 5.89 -16.53 8.40
N PRO A 87 6.61 -17.59 8.82
CA PRO A 87 7.72 -18.10 8.02
C PRO A 87 7.27 -18.69 6.69
#